data_c755d3f68b9b8645d26e59a0793ba25a
#
_entry.id   c755d3f68b9b8645d26e59a0793ba25a
#
_cell.length_a   1.000
_cell.length_b   1.000
_cell.length_c   1.000
_cell.angle_alpha   90.00
_cell.angle_beta   90.00
_cell.angle_gamma   90.00
#
_symmetry.space_group_name_H-M   'P 1'
#
loop_
_entity.id
_entity.type
_entity.pdbx_description
1 polymer ?
#
loop_
_entity_poly.entity_id
_entity_poly.type
_entity_poly.pdbx_seq_one_letter_code
_entity_poly.pdbx_strand_id
1 'polypeptide(L)'
;VQNVVPVEERLADATLAERRGQYAAEVRRLIDAAFSVMRATGDIDPQVRDIVKAAGLSNQAFYRHFASKDALLLAVLADGQRQLVDYLNARVGSTTDPEAQVRSWIEGVLAQARNPVAADATRPFAINGARLADRYPDDLAATRAELLTTLAPSVRALGGSDQDASFVCELALARMNDAIAHRRHPQPQEVQRLVAFCLAGVRHGT
;
A
#
# COMPACT_ATOMS: atom_id res chain seq x y z
N VAL A 1 17.74 41.16 17.73
CA VAL A 1 16.44 41.23 18.39
C VAL A 1 15.79 39.87 18.14
N GLN A 2 15.79 38.96 19.13
CA GLN A 2 15.04 37.71 19.07
C GLN A 2 13.56 38.06 19.05
N ASN A 3 12.86 37.67 17.97
CA ASN A 3 11.42 37.82 17.84
C ASN A 3 10.78 36.83 18.79
N VAL A 4 10.41 37.25 20.00
CA VAL A 4 9.72 36.39 20.99
C VAL A 4 8.28 36.28 20.54
N VAL A 5 7.87 35.06 20.12
CA VAL A 5 6.48 34.74 19.74
C VAL A 5 5.56 35.05 20.93
N PRO A 6 4.46 35.82 20.74
CA PRO A 6 3.50 36.16 21.81
C PRO A 6 2.94 34.91 22.53
N VAL A 7 2.61 35.05 23.81
CA VAL A 7 2.14 33.92 24.64
C VAL A 7 0.84 33.33 24.07
N GLU A 8 -0.07 34.18 23.58
CA GLU A 8 -1.31 33.80 22.96
C GLU A 8 -1.12 32.95 21.70
N GLU A 9 -0.14 33.27 20.85
CA GLU A 9 0.20 32.47 19.66
C GLU A 9 0.75 31.10 20.04
N ARG A 10 1.65 31.04 21.03
CA ARG A 10 2.18 29.77 21.55
C ARG A 10 1.10 28.87 22.15
N LEU A 11 0.14 29.44 22.87
CA LEU A 11 -0.98 28.71 23.45
C LEU A 11 -1.94 28.22 22.36
N ALA A 12 -2.21 29.06 21.33
CA ALA A 12 -3.02 28.66 20.19
C ALA A 12 -2.36 27.53 19.38
N ASP A 13 -1.07 27.64 19.13
CA ASP A 13 -0.28 26.61 18.40
C ASP A 13 -0.26 25.29 19.20
N ALA A 14 -0.06 25.34 20.51
CA ALA A 14 -0.09 24.13 21.35
C ALA A 14 -1.46 23.46 21.33
N THR A 15 -2.54 24.22 21.43
CA THR A 15 -3.92 23.71 21.36
C THR A 15 -4.23 23.11 19.98
N LEU A 16 -3.78 23.76 18.90
CA LEU A 16 -3.94 23.24 17.54
C LEU A 16 -3.14 21.95 17.30
N ALA A 17 -1.92 21.87 17.82
CA ALA A 17 -1.08 20.68 17.74
C ALA A 17 -1.72 19.50 18.49
N GLU A 18 -2.24 19.74 19.70
CA GLU A 18 -2.96 18.72 20.47
C GLU A 18 -4.20 18.21 19.74
N ARG A 19 -5.03 19.11 19.22
CA ARG A 19 -6.24 18.74 18.44
C ARG A 19 -5.88 17.96 17.18
N ARG A 20 -4.81 18.34 16.46
CA ARG A 20 -4.30 17.57 15.30
C ARG A 20 -3.86 16.17 15.71
N GLY A 21 -3.15 16.06 16.85
CA GLY A 21 -2.71 14.77 17.38
C GLY A 21 -3.88 13.84 17.72
N GLN A 22 -4.90 14.38 18.42
CA GLN A 22 -6.11 13.63 18.74
C GLN A 22 -6.87 13.20 17.49
N TYR A 23 -7.03 14.10 16.51
CA TYR A 23 -7.67 13.80 15.23
C TYR A 23 -6.94 12.69 14.48
N ALA A 24 -5.62 12.79 14.35
CA ALA A 24 -4.79 11.78 13.70
C ALA A 24 -4.86 10.41 14.40
N ALA A 25 -4.87 10.40 15.74
CA ALA A 25 -5.01 9.18 16.53
C ALA A 25 -6.37 8.50 16.33
N GLU A 26 -7.47 9.25 16.26
CA GLU A 26 -8.79 8.70 15.98
C GLU A 26 -8.90 8.14 14.56
N VAL A 27 -8.37 8.87 13.57
CA VAL A 27 -8.27 8.38 12.17
C VAL A 27 -7.47 7.09 12.10
N ARG A 28 -6.31 7.03 12.77
CA ARG A 28 -5.48 5.81 12.80
C ARG A 28 -6.24 4.63 13.40
N ARG A 29 -6.92 4.82 14.53
CA ARG A 29 -7.75 3.78 15.16
C ARG A 29 -8.85 3.27 14.24
N LEU A 30 -9.51 4.15 13.46
CA LEU A 30 -10.55 3.76 12.51
C LEU A 30 -9.96 2.94 11.34
N ILE A 31 -8.81 3.33 10.81
CA ILE A 31 -8.10 2.59 9.76
C ILE A 31 -7.69 1.20 10.27
N ASP A 32 -7.06 1.12 11.43
CA ASP A 32 -6.61 -0.15 12.03
C ASP A 32 -7.79 -1.08 12.35
N ALA A 33 -8.89 -0.52 12.87
CA ALA A 33 -10.11 -1.27 13.17
C ALA A 33 -10.77 -1.80 11.89
N ALA A 34 -10.92 -0.97 10.86
CA ALA A 34 -11.48 -1.38 9.57
C ALA A 34 -10.65 -2.52 8.98
N PHE A 35 -9.34 -2.35 8.95
CA PHE A 35 -8.39 -3.37 8.50
C PHE A 35 -8.53 -4.70 9.27
N SER A 36 -8.62 -4.63 10.59
CA SER A 36 -8.80 -5.81 11.45
C SER A 36 -10.11 -6.53 11.16
N VAL A 37 -11.22 -5.79 10.99
CA VAL A 37 -12.54 -6.36 10.66
C VAL A 37 -12.52 -7.00 9.28
N MET A 38 -11.97 -6.31 8.26
CA MET A 38 -11.85 -6.84 6.89
C MET A 38 -11.01 -8.13 6.87
N ARG A 39 -9.90 -8.16 7.61
CA ARG A 39 -9.05 -9.36 7.73
C ARG A 39 -9.79 -10.53 8.36
N ALA A 40 -10.56 -10.27 9.41
CA ALA A 40 -11.31 -11.30 10.13
C ALA A 40 -12.47 -11.88 9.29
N THR A 41 -13.14 -11.05 8.50
CA THR A 41 -14.31 -11.45 7.70
C THR A 41 -13.97 -11.85 6.26
N GLY A 42 -12.85 -11.39 5.72
CA GLY A 42 -12.51 -11.48 4.29
C GLY A 42 -13.32 -10.52 3.41
N ASP A 43 -14.19 -9.69 3.99
CA ASP A 43 -15.03 -8.73 3.27
C ASP A 43 -14.40 -7.33 3.30
N ILE A 44 -14.41 -6.64 2.15
CA ILE A 44 -13.96 -5.25 2.00
C ILE A 44 -15.04 -4.22 2.29
N ASP A 45 -16.26 -4.65 2.62
CA ASP A 45 -17.40 -3.77 2.91
C ASP A 45 -17.98 -3.99 4.33
N PRO A 46 -17.16 -3.85 5.39
CA PRO A 46 -17.60 -4.06 6.76
C PRO A 46 -18.66 -3.05 7.19
N GLN A 47 -19.47 -3.40 8.18
CA GLN A 47 -20.46 -2.46 8.74
C GLN A 47 -19.77 -1.40 9.61
N VAL A 48 -20.19 -0.14 9.49
CA VAL A 48 -19.65 0.98 10.29
C VAL A 48 -19.71 0.67 11.79
N ARG A 49 -20.81 0.06 12.26
CA ARG A 49 -20.97 -0.34 13.68
C ARG A 49 -19.87 -1.27 14.18
N ASP A 50 -19.40 -2.19 13.33
CA ASP A 50 -18.37 -3.15 13.71
C ASP A 50 -16.99 -2.49 13.74
N ILE A 51 -16.74 -1.56 12.80
CA ILE A 51 -15.53 -0.73 12.76
C ILE A 51 -15.44 0.15 14.02
N VAL A 52 -16.48 0.93 14.33
CA VAL A 52 -16.44 1.84 15.48
C VAL A 52 -16.37 1.11 16.81
N LYS A 53 -17.02 -0.06 16.91
CA LYS A 53 -16.90 -0.95 18.06
C LYS A 53 -15.46 -1.42 18.26
N ALA A 54 -14.81 -1.87 17.18
CA ALA A 54 -13.41 -2.30 17.21
C ALA A 54 -12.44 -1.15 17.51
N ALA A 55 -12.74 0.06 17.01
CA ALA A 55 -11.96 1.27 17.25
C ALA A 55 -12.17 1.87 18.66
N GLY A 56 -13.18 1.44 19.41
CA GLY A 56 -13.60 2.09 20.66
C GLY A 56 -14.07 3.53 20.45
N LEU A 57 -14.80 3.77 19.34
CA LEU A 57 -15.32 5.08 18.95
C LEU A 57 -16.83 5.03 18.71
N SER A 58 -17.46 6.19 18.53
CA SER A 58 -18.88 6.31 18.19
C SER A 58 -19.10 6.44 16.69
N ASN A 59 -20.35 6.18 16.21
CA ASN A 59 -20.74 6.49 14.84
C ASN A 59 -20.54 7.97 14.50
N GLN A 60 -20.80 8.88 15.46
CA GLN A 60 -20.57 10.30 15.25
C GLN A 60 -19.08 10.60 15.02
N ALA A 61 -18.17 9.96 15.75
CA ALA A 61 -16.73 10.09 15.52
C ALA A 61 -16.35 9.59 14.14
N PHE A 62 -16.91 8.47 13.67
CA PHE A 62 -16.69 7.97 12.30
C PHE A 62 -17.04 9.03 11.26
N TYR A 63 -18.27 9.54 11.27
CA TYR A 63 -18.73 10.52 10.27
C TYR A 63 -18.10 11.90 10.40
N ARG A 64 -17.44 12.22 11.52
CA ARG A 64 -16.58 13.39 11.65
C ARG A 64 -15.30 13.27 10.82
N HIS A 65 -14.75 12.04 10.66
CA HIS A 65 -13.48 11.77 9.99
C HIS A 65 -13.65 11.29 8.56
N PHE A 66 -14.68 10.50 8.27
CA PHE A 66 -14.92 9.90 6.97
C PHE A 66 -16.35 10.19 6.49
N ALA A 67 -16.49 10.83 5.33
CA ALA A 67 -17.80 11.14 4.73
C ALA A 67 -18.60 9.87 4.38
N SER A 68 -17.92 8.74 4.15
CA SER A 68 -18.52 7.46 3.77
C SER A 68 -17.63 6.27 4.15
N LYS A 69 -18.19 5.06 4.07
CA LYS A 69 -17.38 3.83 4.17
C LYS A 69 -16.32 3.75 3.07
N ASP A 70 -16.63 4.23 1.87
CA ASP A 70 -15.71 4.24 0.75
C ASP A 70 -14.50 5.11 1.01
N ALA A 71 -14.70 6.29 1.61
CA ALA A 71 -13.60 7.16 2.01
C ALA A 71 -12.65 6.46 3.02
N LEU A 72 -13.19 5.69 3.96
CA LEU A 72 -12.38 4.89 4.87
C LEU A 72 -11.67 3.74 4.13
N LEU A 73 -12.36 3.02 3.22
CA LEU A 73 -11.76 1.93 2.45
C LEU A 73 -10.57 2.42 1.62
N LEU A 74 -10.71 3.55 0.94
CA LEU A 74 -9.62 4.18 0.19
C LEU A 74 -8.46 4.60 1.10
N ALA A 75 -8.75 5.10 2.31
CA ALA A 75 -7.71 5.41 3.29
C ALA A 75 -6.95 4.15 3.77
N VAL A 76 -7.64 3.03 3.96
CA VAL A 76 -7.03 1.73 4.30
C VAL A 76 -6.14 1.24 3.15
N LEU A 77 -6.62 1.33 1.91
CA LEU A 77 -5.84 0.98 0.71
C LEU A 77 -4.57 1.84 0.61
N ALA A 78 -4.71 3.16 0.73
CA ALA A 78 -3.60 4.09 0.65
C ALA A 78 -2.56 3.87 1.77
N ASP A 79 -3.00 3.51 2.99
CA ASP A 79 -2.10 3.21 4.09
C ASP A 79 -1.28 1.93 3.84
N GLY A 80 -1.95 0.86 3.39
CA GLY A 80 -1.28 -0.40 3.04
C GLY A 80 -0.29 -0.23 1.89
N GLN A 81 -0.65 0.57 0.89
CA GLN A 81 0.21 0.90 -0.23
C GLN A 81 1.46 1.67 0.19
N ARG A 82 1.30 2.72 1.00
CA ARG A 82 2.45 3.49 1.50
C ARG A 82 3.45 2.58 2.21
N GLN A 83 2.96 1.65 3.05
CA GLN A 83 3.82 0.66 3.72
C GLN A 83 4.58 -0.22 2.71
N LEU A 84 3.92 -0.66 1.63
CA LEU A 84 4.58 -1.43 0.57
C LEU A 84 5.61 -0.59 -0.19
N VAL A 85 5.29 0.65 -0.55
CA VAL A 85 6.21 1.59 -1.23
C VAL A 85 7.45 1.85 -0.37
N ASP A 86 7.28 2.13 0.92
CA ASP A 86 8.39 2.36 1.85
C ASP A 86 9.28 1.12 1.96
N TYR A 87 8.67 -0.07 2.05
CA TYR A 87 9.39 -1.34 2.09
C TYR A 87 10.18 -1.60 0.80
N LEU A 88 9.59 -1.35 -0.38
CA LEU A 88 10.23 -1.54 -1.66
C LEU A 88 11.37 -0.52 -1.88
N ASN A 89 11.18 0.74 -1.51
CA ASN A 89 12.22 1.77 -1.57
C ASN A 89 13.45 1.38 -0.73
N ALA A 90 13.24 0.89 0.49
CA ALA A 90 14.34 0.43 1.33
C ALA A 90 15.11 -0.75 0.70
N ARG A 91 14.41 -1.67 0.03
CA ARG A 91 15.04 -2.81 -0.63
C ARG A 91 15.80 -2.41 -1.90
N VAL A 92 15.19 -1.60 -2.76
CA VAL A 92 15.81 -1.09 -3.99
C VAL A 92 17.02 -0.23 -3.64
N GLY A 93 16.92 0.61 -2.62
CA GLY A 93 18.02 1.48 -2.17
C GLY A 93 19.21 0.74 -1.54
N SER A 94 19.11 -0.57 -1.29
CA SER A 94 20.22 -1.36 -0.72
C SER A 94 21.36 -1.67 -1.72
N THR A 95 21.16 -1.39 -3.00
CA THR A 95 22.14 -1.62 -4.07
C THR A 95 22.06 -0.52 -5.12
N THR A 96 23.17 -0.28 -5.83
CA THR A 96 23.23 0.65 -6.96
C THR A 96 23.19 -0.06 -8.32
N ASP A 97 23.23 -1.38 -8.35
CA ASP A 97 23.11 -2.17 -9.58
C ASP A 97 21.65 -2.22 -10.03
N PRO A 98 21.31 -1.70 -11.23
CA PRO A 98 19.94 -1.65 -11.71
C PRO A 98 19.28 -3.04 -11.85
N GLU A 99 20.03 -4.06 -12.23
CA GLU A 99 19.51 -5.42 -12.33
C GLU A 99 19.15 -5.97 -10.94
N ALA A 100 20.03 -5.78 -9.97
CA ALA A 100 19.79 -6.17 -8.58
C ALA A 100 18.61 -5.38 -7.97
N GLN A 101 18.42 -4.12 -8.38
CA GLN A 101 17.28 -3.29 -7.97
C GLN A 101 15.94 -3.85 -8.48
N VAL A 102 15.83 -4.15 -9.77
CA VAL A 102 14.63 -4.76 -10.37
C VAL A 102 14.35 -6.12 -9.73
N ARG A 103 15.38 -6.95 -9.55
CA ARG A 103 15.28 -8.23 -8.83
C ARG A 103 14.74 -8.05 -7.42
N SER A 104 15.35 -7.16 -6.63
CA SER A 104 14.95 -6.87 -5.25
C SER A 104 13.52 -6.36 -5.15
N TRP A 105 13.08 -5.57 -6.14
CA TRP A 105 11.72 -5.08 -6.21
C TRP A 105 10.71 -6.22 -6.43
N ILE A 106 10.92 -7.07 -7.43
CA ILE A 106 10.04 -8.21 -7.74
C ILE A 106 9.98 -9.18 -6.55
N GLU A 107 11.15 -9.53 -5.98
CA GLU A 107 11.24 -10.39 -4.80
C GLU A 107 10.54 -9.76 -3.59
N GLY A 108 10.63 -8.44 -3.43
CA GLY A 108 9.96 -7.69 -2.37
C GLY A 108 8.44 -7.74 -2.48
N VAL A 109 7.89 -7.58 -3.69
CA VAL A 109 6.45 -7.73 -3.94
C VAL A 109 6.00 -9.15 -3.61
N LEU A 110 6.69 -10.17 -4.11
CA LEU A 110 6.32 -11.58 -3.87
C LEU A 110 6.54 -12.01 -2.41
N ALA A 111 7.43 -11.34 -1.67
CA ALA A 111 7.64 -11.59 -0.25
C ALA A 111 6.38 -11.30 0.59
N GLN A 112 5.48 -10.41 0.13
CA GLN A 112 4.21 -10.14 0.80
C GLN A 112 3.35 -11.42 0.90
N ALA A 113 3.35 -12.27 -0.14
CA ALA A 113 2.62 -13.54 -0.11
C ALA A 113 3.26 -14.62 0.78
N ARG A 114 4.54 -14.46 1.16
CA ARG A 114 5.26 -15.39 2.06
C ARG A 114 5.23 -14.94 3.51
N ASN A 115 5.02 -13.66 3.76
CA ASN A 115 4.86 -13.12 5.11
C ASN A 115 3.40 -13.32 5.58
N PRO A 116 3.13 -14.15 6.60
CA PRO A 116 1.74 -14.43 7.02
C PRO A 116 0.95 -13.18 7.40
N VAL A 117 1.60 -12.23 8.08
CA VAL A 117 0.94 -10.98 8.52
C VAL A 117 0.57 -10.12 7.31
N ALA A 118 1.50 -9.94 6.37
CA ALA A 118 1.26 -9.16 5.15
C ALA A 118 0.22 -9.86 4.24
N ALA A 119 0.31 -11.18 4.09
CA ALA A 119 -0.62 -11.96 3.27
C ALA A 119 -2.06 -11.91 3.82
N ASP A 120 -2.24 -12.13 5.14
CA ASP A 120 -3.56 -12.01 5.78
C ASP A 120 -4.11 -10.59 5.68
N ALA A 121 -3.24 -9.62 5.76
CA ALA A 121 -3.55 -8.21 5.62
C ALA A 121 -4.07 -7.86 4.21
N THR A 122 -3.39 -8.33 3.18
CA THR A 122 -3.66 -8.02 1.78
C THR A 122 -4.80 -8.87 1.20
N ARG A 123 -5.09 -10.03 1.80
CA ARG A 123 -6.04 -11.02 1.28
C ARG A 123 -7.43 -10.47 0.97
N PRO A 124 -8.11 -9.68 1.83
CA PRO A 124 -9.42 -9.12 1.50
C PRO A 124 -9.41 -8.32 0.19
N PHE A 125 -8.34 -7.58 -0.05
CA PHE A 125 -8.17 -6.80 -1.28
C PHE A 125 -7.83 -7.69 -2.49
N ALA A 126 -6.99 -8.71 -2.30
CA ALA A 126 -6.63 -9.64 -3.38
C ALA A 126 -7.83 -10.44 -3.89
N ILE A 127 -8.71 -10.93 -3.01
CA ILE A 127 -9.91 -11.68 -3.40
C ILE A 127 -11.03 -10.80 -3.97
N ASN A 128 -11.02 -9.50 -3.71
CA ASN A 128 -12.00 -8.53 -4.19
C ASN A 128 -11.43 -7.60 -5.29
N GLY A 129 -10.29 -7.95 -5.89
CA GLY A 129 -9.57 -7.07 -6.82
C GLY A 129 -10.41 -6.58 -8.00
N ALA A 130 -11.22 -7.45 -8.62
CA ALA A 130 -12.12 -7.06 -9.70
C ALA A 130 -13.17 -6.04 -9.25
N ARG A 131 -13.81 -6.26 -8.09
CA ARG A 131 -14.79 -5.34 -7.50
C ARG A 131 -14.18 -3.98 -7.16
N LEU A 132 -12.93 -3.97 -6.68
CA LEU A 132 -12.19 -2.74 -6.42
C LEU A 132 -11.88 -1.99 -7.71
N ALA A 133 -11.44 -2.69 -8.75
CA ALA A 133 -11.15 -2.10 -10.05
C ALA A 133 -12.38 -1.46 -10.70
N ASP A 134 -13.54 -2.08 -10.59
CA ASP A 134 -14.79 -1.52 -11.09
C ASP A 134 -15.26 -0.30 -10.30
N ARG A 135 -15.01 -0.28 -8.99
CA ARG A 135 -15.54 0.76 -8.10
C ARG A 135 -14.61 1.96 -7.96
N TYR A 136 -13.30 1.73 -8.00
CA TYR A 136 -12.25 2.74 -7.73
C TYR A 136 -11.12 2.70 -8.76
N PRO A 137 -11.40 2.83 -10.07
CA PRO A 137 -10.39 2.69 -11.11
C PRO A 137 -9.28 3.73 -11.00
N ASP A 138 -9.65 4.99 -10.72
CA ASP A 138 -8.69 6.10 -10.65
C ASP A 138 -7.77 5.99 -9.41
N ASP A 139 -8.33 5.59 -8.27
CA ASP A 139 -7.55 5.39 -7.04
C ASP A 139 -6.57 4.23 -7.19
N LEU A 140 -6.96 3.14 -7.85
CA LEU A 140 -6.07 2.02 -8.14
C LEU A 140 -5.01 2.38 -9.19
N ALA A 141 -5.35 3.23 -10.16
CA ALA A 141 -4.37 3.75 -11.11
C ALA A 141 -3.32 4.63 -10.41
N ALA A 142 -3.75 5.52 -9.51
CA ALA A 142 -2.86 6.33 -8.69
C ALA A 142 -1.95 5.45 -7.81
N THR A 143 -2.52 4.42 -7.19
CA THR A 143 -1.80 3.40 -6.43
C THR A 143 -0.69 2.75 -7.25
N ARG A 144 -1.01 2.33 -8.47
CA ARG A 144 -0.03 1.73 -9.39
C ARG A 144 1.06 2.72 -9.80
N ALA A 145 0.69 3.96 -10.07
CA ALA A 145 1.64 5.02 -10.44
C ALA A 145 2.69 5.25 -9.33
N GLU A 146 2.29 5.24 -8.07
CA GLU A 146 3.23 5.33 -6.94
C GLU A 146 4.22 4.15 -6.90
N LEU A 147 3.74 2.91 -7.07
CA LEU A 147 4.63 1.74 -7.14
C LEU A 147 5.62 1.84 -8.30
N LEU A 148 5.20 2.36 -9.43
CA LEU A 148 6.07 2.58 -10.59
C LEU A 148 7.19 3.57 -10.31
N THR A 149 7.00 4.56 -9.42
CA THR A 149 8.08 5.49 -9.04
C THR A 149 9.27 4.77 -8.42
N THR A 150 9.04 3.61 -7.77
CA THR A 150 10.08 2.81 -7.11
C THR A 150 10.80 1.85 -8.06
N LEU A 151 10.22 1.54 -9.22
CA LEU A 151 10.72 0.55 -10.18
C LEU A 151 11.27 1.17 -11.46
N ALA A 152 10.55 2.13 -12.05
CA ALA A 152 10.83 2.68 -13.36
C ALA A 152 12.27 3.24 -13.54
N PRO A 153 12.88 3.90 -12.54
CA PRO A 153 14.26 4.35 -12.68
C PRO A 153 15.25 3.22 -12.98
N SER A 154 15.09 2.07 -12.30
CA SER A 154 15.97 0.91 -12.47
C SER A 154 15.74 0.22 -13.82
N VAL A 155 14.48 0.14 -14.28
CA VAL A 155 14.12 -0.39 -15.60
C VAL A 155 14.72 0.47 -16.71
N ARG A 156 14.59 1.80 -16.63
CA ARG A 156 15.21 2.72 -17.59
C ARG A 156 16.73 2.63 -17.60
N ALA A 157 17.36 2.44 -16.44
CA ALA A 157 18.81 2.25 -16.37
C ALA A 157 19.30 0.96 -17.06
N LEU A 158 18.42 -0.04 -17.23
CA LEU A 158 18.68 -1.26 -18.01
C LEU A 158 18.37 -1.10 -19.52
N GLY A 159 17.92 0.08 -19.96
CA GLY A 159 17.52 0.33 -21.35
C GLY A 159 16.04 0.09 -21.63
N GLY A 160 15.24 -0.33 -20.65
CA GLY A 160 13.81 -0.53 -20.80
C GLY A 160 13.01 0.78 -20.78
N SER A 161 11.76 0.70 -21.22
CA SER A 161 10.78 1.79 -21.26
C SER A 161 9.92 1.85 -20.01
N ASP A 162 9.11 2.92 -19.86
CA ASP A 162 8.09 3.00 -18.81
C ASP A 162 6.97 1.96 -19.00
N GLN A 163 6.74 1.54 -20.25
CA GLN A 163 5.82 0.44 -20.55
C GLN A 163 6.35 -0.90 -20.02
N ASP A 164 7.67 -1.15 -20.15
CA ASP A 164 8.30 -2.35 -19.57
C ASP A 164 8.20 -2.36 -18.05
N ALA A 165 8.40 -1.19 -17.41
CA ALA A 165 8.21 -1.05 -15.97
C ALA A 165 6.76 -1.38 -15.57
N SER A 166 5.78 -0.93 -16.38
CA SER A 166 4.36 -1.26 -16.15
C SER A 166 4.09 -2.75 -16.27
N PHE A 167 4.63 -3.43 -17.29
CA PHE A 167 4.49 -4.88 -17.44
C PHE A 167 5.11 -5.66 -16.29
N VAL A 168 6.31 -5.28 -15.85
CA VAL A 168 6.97 -5.91 -14.69
C VAL A 168 6.13 -5.72 -13.42
N CYS A 169 5.64 -4.51 -13.18
CA CYS A 169 4.80 -4.18 -12.04
C CYS A 169 3.50 -5.01 -12.05
N GLU A 170 2.78 -5.02 -13.16
CA GLU A 170 1.53 -5.76 -13.31
C GLU A 170 1.70 -7.25 -13.11
N LEU A 171 2.73 -7.84 -13.70
CA LEU A 171 2.99 -9.26 -13.58
C LEU A 171 3.36 -9.66 -12.15
N ALA A 172 4.20 -8.87 -11.47
CA ALA A 172 4.58 -9.13 -10.09
C ALA A 172 3.38 -9.01 -9.14
N LEU A 173 2.56 -7.95 -9.28
CA LEU A 173 1.35 -7.75 -8.48
C LEU A 173 0.30 -8.84 -8.74
N ALA A 174 0.09 -9.23 -10.00
CA ALA A 174 -0.85 -10.31 -10.35
C ALA A 174 -0.43 -11.64 -9.70
N ARG A 175 0.86 -11.98 -9.74
CA ARG A 175 1.40 -13.19 -9.10
C ARG A 175 1.30 -13.14 -7.58
N MET A 176 1.59 -11.99 -6.97
CA MET A 176 1.42 -11.78 -5.53
C MET A 176 -0.04 -11.95 -5.11
N ASN A 177 -0.96 -11.25 -5.78
CA ASN A 177 -2.40 -11.27 -5.45
C ASN A 177 -2.99 -12.67 -5.64
N ASP A 178 -2.65 -13.37 -6.73
CA ASP A 178 -3.07 -14.76 -6.96
C ASP A 178 -2.58 -15.70 -5.85
N ALA A 179 -1.31 -15.57 -5.45
CA ALA A 179 -0.75 -16.38 -4.37
C ALA A 179 -1.47 -16.11 -3.03
N ILE A 180 -1.72 -14.84 -2.70
CA ILE A 180 -2.43 -14.42 -1.47
C ILE A 180 -3.88 -14.88 -1.50
N ALA A 181 -4.60 -14.68 -2.60
CA ALA A 181 -6.00 -15.08 -2.75
C ALA A 181 -6.20 -16.58 -2.48
N HIS A 182 -5.31 -17.41 -3.03
CA HIS A 182 -5.36 -18.86 -2.93
C HIS A 182 -4.52 -19.46 -1.78
N ARG A 183 -3.98 -18.62 -0.87
CA ARG A 183 -3.12 -19.03 0.25
C ARG A 183 -1.93 -19.90 -0.17
N ARG A 184 -1.32 -19.54 -1.32
CA ARG A 184 -0.12 -20.18 -1.83
C ARG A 184 1.13 -19.39 -1.45
N HIS A 185 2.24 -20.09 -1.27
CA HIS A 185 3.54 -19.47 -1.02
C HIS A 185 4.42 -19.64 -2.26
N PRO A 186 4.74 -18.56 -3.00
CA PRO A 186 5.63 -18.63 -4.16
C PRO A 186 6.96 -19.31 -3.78
N GLN A 187 7.32 -20.36 -4.50
CA GLN A 187 8.56 -21.08 -4.25
C GLN A 187 9.76 -20.29 -4.77
N PRO A 188 10.96 -20.44 -4.18
CA PRO A 188 12.15 -19.70 -4.62
C PRO A 188 12.44 -19.84 -6.13
N GLN A 189 12.27 -21.03 -6.69
CA GLN A 189 12.47 -21.29 -8.12
C GLN A 189 11.45 -20.56 -9.00
N GLU A 190 10.20 -20.45 -8.56
CA GLU A 190 9.15 -19.69 -9.25
C GLU A 190 9.49 -18.20 -9.27
N VAL A 191 9.95 -17.66 -8.13
CA VAL A 191 10.38 -16.26 -8.01
C VAL A 191 11.58 -15.98 -8.92
N GLN A 192 12.60 -16.84 -8.91
CA GLN A 192 13.77 -16.70 -9.77
C GLN A 192 13.40 -16.72 -11.26
N ARG A 193 12.47 -17.61 -11.64
CA ARG A 193 12.00 -17.72 -13.02
C ARG A 193 11.23 -16.46 -13.46
N LEU A 194 10.41 -15.90 -12.59
CA LEU A 194 9.71 -14.63 -12.86
C LEU A 194 10.70 -13.49 -13.04
N VAL A 195 11.68 -13.37 -12.15
CA VAL A 195 12.74 -12.35 -12.24
C VAL A 195 13.49 -12.47 -13.56
N ALA A 196 13.92 -13.67 -13.93
CA ALA A 196 14.64 -13.91 -15.18
C ALA A 196 13.80 -13.53 -16.41
N PHE A 197 12.51 -13.87 -16.41
CA PHE A 197 11.57 -13.51 -17.47
C PHE A 197 11.42 -11.99 -17.62
N CYS A 198 11.20 -11.28 -16.50
CA CYS A 198 11.05 -9.83 -16.51
C CYS A 198 12.34 -9.13 -16.97
N LEU A 199 13.50 -9.55 -16.47
CA LEU A 199 14.79 -8.97 -16.88
C LEU A 199 15.11 -9.21 -18.36
N ALA A 200 14.77 -10.39 -18.89
CA ALA A 200 14.91 -10.67 -20.32
C ALA A 200 13.99 -9.76 -21.15
N GLY A 201 12.73 -9.57 -20.74
CA GLY A 201 11.79 -8.66 -21.41
C GLY A 201 12.28 -7.22 -21.44
N VAL A 202 12.76 -6.70 -20.31
CA VAL A 202 13.31 -5.34 -20.20
C VAL A 202 14.51 -5.11 -21.14
N ARG A 203 15.38 -6.12 -21.33
CA ARG A 203 16.59 -6.00 -22.17
C ARG A 203 16.32 -6.12 -23.67
N HIS A 204 15.22 -6.73 -24.07
CA HIS A 204 14.88 -7.01 -25.48
C HIS A 204 13.68 -6.20 -25.97
N GLY A 205 13.12 -5.32 -25.14
CA GLY A 205 11.96 -4.48 -25.45
C GLY A 205 12.26 -3.24 -26.29
N THR A 206 13.48 -3.12 -26.87
CA THR A 206 13.88 -2.04 -27.79
C THR A 206 13.79 -2.48 -29.23
#